data_af6100eb7b97bda3421c4a07ce6a8e2f
#
_entry.id   af6100eb7b97bda3421c4a07ce6a8e2f
#
_cell.length_a   1.000
_cell.length_b   1.000
_cell.length_c   1.000
_cell.angle_alpha   90.00
_cell.angle_beta   90.00
_cell.angle_gamma   90.00
#
_symmetry.space_group_name_H-M   'P 1'
#
loop_
_entity.id
_entity.type
_entity.pdbx_description
1 polymer ?
#
loop_
_entity_poly.entity_id
_entity_poly.type
_entity_poly.pdbx_seq_one_letter_code
_entity_poly.pdbx_strand_id
1 'polypeptide(L)'
;VAGRSFGPMVLMATVCATIIGGSGLMGRAGVAYTDGFKAVLTAIPYLLGMFIFSGIAGKISDIGMQYGITSIPELFERRFGRAAKITLSVLIAFAMMGTVASQVTATATIIRMLGGEFGLSYEMGALIATVVFMVYTATSGLFGVIYTDVFQFVMLILFVYILIPSASLV
;
A
#
# COMPACT_ATOMS: atom_id res chain seq x y z
N VAL A 1 8.85 14.78 9.78
CA VAL A 1 7.98 13.98 8.92
C VAL A 1 6.57 14.11 9.46
N ALA A 2 5.72 14.89 8.77
CA ALA A 2 4.33 15.19 9.13
C ALA A 2 4.09 15.58 10.61
N GLY A 3 5.12 16.06 11.31
CA GLY A 3 5.05 16.55 12.69
C GLY A 3 4.58 15.55 13.76
N ARG A 4 4.48 14.25 13.44
CA ARG A 4 3.87 13.22 14.30
C ARG A 4 2.44 13.58 14.75
N SER A 5 1.70 14.33 13.93
CA SER A 5 0.41 14.92 14.26
C SER A 5 -0.78 13.98 14.02
N PHE A 6 -0.56 12.80 13.45
CA PHE A 6 -1.64 11.87 13.14
C PHE A 6 -1.88 10.88 14.28
N GLY A 7 -3.16 10.72 14.62
CA GLY A 7 -3.58 9.73 15.63
C GLY A 7 -3.47 8.28 15.12
N PRO A 8 -3.52 7.30 16.04
CA PRO A 8 -3.35 5.88 15.70
C PRO A 8 -4.40 5.35 14.70
N MET A 9 -5.62 5.85 14.73
CA MET A 9 -6.68 5.48 13.79
C MET A 9 -6.34 5.87 12.35
N VAL A 10 -5.82 7.08 12.15
CA VAL A 10 -5.40 7.57 10.82
C VAL A 10 -4.22 6.76 10.30
N LEU A 11 -3.24 6.47 11.15
CA LEU A 11 -2.10 5.63 10.79
C LEU A 11 -2.52 4.21 10.43
N MET A 12 -3.46 3.63 11.20
CA MET A 12 -4.02 2.31 10.88
C MET A 12 -4.73 2.33 9.51
N ALA A 13 -5.56 3.34 9.25
CA ALA A 13 -6.26 3.49 7.99
C ALA A 13 -5.30 3.59 6.80
N THR A 14 -4.23 4.41 6.91
CA THR A 14 -3.18 4.55 5.89
C THR A 14 -2.46 3.22 5.64
N VAL A 15 -2.04 2.52 6.68
CA VAL A 15 -1.38 1.21 6.55
C VAL A 15 -2.32 0.21 5.88
N CYS A 16 -3.57 0.11 6.31
CA CYS A 16 -4.55 -0.79 5.71
C CYS A 16 -4.83 -0.44 4.24
N ALA A 17 -5.02 0.83 3.91
CA ALA A 17 -5.24 1.28 2.54
C ALA A 17 -4.04 0.95 1.63
N THR A 18 -2.82 1.15 2.11
CA THR A 18 -1.59 0.82 1.38
C THR A 18 -1.46 -0.68 1.11
N ILE A 19 -1.80 -1.51 2.09
CA ILE A 19 -1.65 -2.98 2.01
C ILE A 19 -2.74 -3.61 1.16
N ILE A 20 -3.99 -3.15 1.32
CA ILE A 20 -5.15 -3.72 0.65
C ILE A 20 -5.44 -2.99 -0.67
N GLY A 21 -4.66 -1.99 -1.05
CA GLY A 21 -4.85 -1.18 -2.25
C GLY A 21 -5.25 -1.95 -3.52
N GLY A 22 -5.62 -1.24 -4.57
CA GLY A 22 -6.20 -1.83 -5.78
C GLY A 22 -5.44 -3.01 -6.37
N SER A 23 -4.10 -2.94 -6.39
CA SER A 23 -3.25 -4.06 -6.84
C SER A 23 -3.34 -5.29 -5.92
N GLY A 24 -3.43 -5.06 -4.60
CA GLY A 24 -3.57 -6.13 -3.61
C GLY A 24 -4.92 -6.85 -3.75
N LEU A 25 -6.00 -6.12 -3.95
CA LEU A 25 -7.33 -6.69 -4.18
C LEU A 25 -7.41 -7.47 -5.49
N MET A 26 -7.00 -6.87 -6.60
CA MET A 26 -7.04 -7.53 -7.92
C MET A 26 -6.13 -8.76 -7.97
N GLY A 27 -4.92 -8.65 -7.44
CA GLY A 27 -3.97 -9.77 -7.41
C GLY A 27 -4.48 -10.94 -6.58
N ARG A 28 -5.03 -10.67 -5.39
CA ARG A 28 -5.60 -11.72 -4.54
C ARG A 28 -6.88 -12.32 -5.12
N ALA A 29 -7.74 -11.51 -5.72
CA ALA A 29 -8.91 -12.01 -6.43
C ALA A 29 -8.52 -12.92 -7.60
N GLY A 30 -7.49 -12.55 -8.37
CA GLY A 30 -6.95 -13.39 -9.44
C GLY A 30 -6.42 -14.73 -8.92
N VAL A 31 -5.60 -14.72 -7.86
CA VAL A 31 -5.12 -15.96 -7.23
C VAL A 31 -6.26 -16.79 -6.64
N ALA A 32 -7.28 -16.17 -6.05
CA ALA A 32 -8.45 -16.87 -5.55
C ALA A 32 -9.25 -17.54 -6.67
N TYR A 33 -9.33 -16.88 -7.83
CA TYR A 33 -10.01 -17.41 -9.01
C TYR A 33 -9.27 -18.62 -9.62
N THR A 34 -7.93 -18.56 -9.70
CA THR A 34 -7.11 -19.65 -10.31
C THR A 34 -6.85 -20.79 -9.33
N ASP A 35 -6.53 -20.50 -8.09
CA ASP A 35 -6.02 -21.46 -7.10
C ASP A 35 -7.05 -21.79 -6.00
N GLY A 36 -8.21 -21.15 -6.04
CA GLY A 36 -9.28 -21.38 -5.09
C GLY A 36 -8.87 -21.06 -3.66
N PHE A 37 -9.24 -21.93 -2.73
CA PHE A 37 -8.97 -21.74 -1.29
C PHE A 37 -7.48 -21.61 -0.94
N LYS A 38 -6.57 -22.09 -1.79
CA LYS A 38 -5.12 -21.92 -1.59
C LYS A 38 -4.70 -20.46 -1.49
N ALA A 39 -5.47 -19.54 -2.08
CA ALA A 39 -5.21 -18.10 -1.96
C ALA A 39 -5.19 -17.63 -0.49
N VAL A 40 -5.97 -18.25 0.39
CA VAL A 40 -5.98 -17.93 1.82
C VAL A 40 -4.64 -18.21 2.47
N LEU A 41 -3.95 -19.26 2.01
CA LEU A 41 -2.63 -19.63 2.54
C LEU A 41 -1.58 -18.53 2.27
N THR A 42 -1.74 -17.74 1.22
CA THR A 42 -0.83 -16.61 0.92
C THR A 42 -0.96 -15.45 1.92
N ALA A 43 -2.10 -15.34 2.61
CA ALA A 43 -2.34 -14.31 3.61
C ALA A 43 -1.71 -14.67 4.98
N ILE A 44 -1.52 -15.95 5.28
CA ILE A 44 -1.03 -16.42 6.59
C ILE A 44 0.36 -15.85 6.90
N PRO A 45 1.39 -15.98 6.04
CA PRO A 45 2.73 -15.45 6.32
C PRO A 45 2.71 -13.93 6.55
N TYR A 46 1.85 -13.23 5.83
CA TYR A 46 1.68 -11.80 5.97
C TYR A 46 1.10 -11.42 7.35
N LEU A 47 0.03 -12.09 7.78
CA LEU A 47 -0.57 -11.88 9.10
C LEU A 47 0.40 -12.23 10.22
N LEU A 48 1.14 -13.33 10.09
CA LEU A 48 2.18 -13.73 11.06
C LEU A 48 3.28 -12.66 11.14
N GLY A 49 3.75 -12.15 10.00
CA GLY A 49 4.73 -11.06 9.95
C GLY A 49 4.25 -9.80 10.66
N MET A 50 3.00 -9.40 10.43
CA MET A 50 2.38 -8.25 11.12
C MET A 50 2.27 -8.48 12.63
N PHE A 51 1.90 -9.69 13.04
CA PHE A 51 1.78 -10.05 14.46
C PHE A 51 3.14 -10.00 15.16
N ILE A 52 4.17 -10.58 14.56
CA ILE A 52 5.55 -10.52 15.07
C ILE A 52 6.04 -9.08 15.14
N PHE A 53 5.79 -8.31 14.07
CA PHE A 53 6.19 -6.89 14.03
C PHE A 53 5.52 -6.07 15.13
N SER A 54 4.24 -6.33 15.44
CA SER A 54 3.54 -5.61 16.49
C SER A 54 4.21 -5.78 17.87
N GLY A 55 4.80 -6.94 18.13
CA GLY A 55 5.53 -7.21 19.38
C GLY A 55 6.84 -6.43 19.54
N ILE A 56 7.45 -5.99 18.43
CA ILE A 56 8.71 -5.22 18.45
C ILE A 56 8.52 -3.75 18.11
N ALA A 57 7.35 -3.37 17.60
CA ALA A 57 7.06 -2.02 17.13
C ALA A 57 7.24 -0.95 18.24
N GLY A 58 6.83 -1.26 19.47
CA GLY A 58 7.03 -0.37 20.61
C GLY A 58 8.50 -0.04 20.85
N LYS A 59 9.36 -1.07 20.89
CA LYS A 59 10.81 -0.88 21.07
C LYS A 59 11.45 -0.05 19.94
N ILE A 60 11.02 -0.29 18.69
CA ILE A 60 11.50 0.47 17.53
C ILE A 60 11.05 1.93 17.65
N SER A 61 9.81 2.18 18.08
CA SER A 61 9.29 3.53 18.31
C SER A 61 10.06 4.27 19.39
N ASP A 62 10.34 3.63 20.53
CA ASP A 62 11.09 4.22 21.64
C ASP A 62 12.51 4.59 21.20
N ILE A 63 13.20 3.70 20.50
CA ILE A 63 14.52 3.98 19.92
C ILE A 63 14.44 5.14 18.91
N GLY A 64 13.42 5.13 18.07
CA GLY A 64 13.19 6.21 17.10
C GLY A 64 12.98 7.58 17.75
N MET A 65 12.25 7.61 18.88
CA MET A 65 12.03 8.84 19.65
C MET A 65 13.30 9.29 20.39
N GLN A 66 13.99 8.37 21.04
CA GLN A 66 15.19 8.68 21.83
C GLN A 66 16.32 9.24 20.98
N TYR A 67 16.47 8.73 19.76
CA TYR A 67 17.59 9.10 18.88
C TYR A 67 17.21 10.02 17.72
N GLY A 68 15.95 10.45 17.63
CA GLY A 68 15.45 11.29 16.53
C GLY A 68 15.47 10.62 15.17
N ILE A 69 15.43 9.28 15.13
CA ILE A 69 15.45 8.49 13.89
C ILE A 69 14.11 8.64 13.17
N THR A 70 14.15 8.92 11.88
CA THR A 70 12.95 9.14 11.06
C THR A 70 12.72 8.04 10.02
N SER A 71 13.69 7.16 9.80
CA SER A 71 13.60 6.11 8.79
C SER A 71 14.24 4.80 9.24
N ILE A 72 13.75 3.67 8.70
CA ILE A 72 14.32 2.36 8.99
C ILE A 72 15.79 2.26 8.56
N PRO A 73 16.23 2.78 7.39
CA PRO A 73 17.64 2.81 7.04
C PRO A 73 18.54 3.55 8.04
N GLU A 74 18.06 4.62 8.66
CA GLU A 74 18.80 5.32 9.73
C GLU A 74 18.99 4.45 10.98
N LEU A 75 17.96 3.66 11.33
CA LEU A 75 18.07 2.71 12.43
C LEU A 75 19.18 1.68 12.18
N PHE A 76 19.24 1.18 10.94
CA PHE A 76 20.29 0.22 10.53
C PHE A 76 21.68 0.86 10.48
N GLU A 77 21.78 2.13 10.07
CA GLU A 77 23.05 2.88 10.07
C GLU A 77 23.70 2.91 11.44
N ARG A 78 22.90 3.16 12.48
CA ARG A 78 23.40 3.22 13.85
C ARG A 78 23.98 1.92 14.37
N ARG A 79 23.43 0.78 13.93
CA ARG A 79 23.89 -0.53 14.40
C ARG A 79 24.94 -1.16 13.48
N PHE A 80 24.83 -0.97 12.18
CA PHE A 80 25.60 -1.69 11.17
C PHE A 80 26.42 -0.77 10.27
N GLY A 81 26.35 0.55 10.49
CA GLY A 81 27.12 1.53 9.75
C GLY A 81 26.48 1.97 8.42
N ARG A 82 27.18 2.91 7.76
CA ARG A 82 26.68 3.61 6.56
C ARG A 82 26.41 2.69 5.38
N ALA A 83 27.19 1.63 5.21
CA ALA A 83 26.99 0.66 4.13
C ALA A 83 25.60 -0.02 4.25
N ALA A 84 25.20 -0.44 5.46
CA ALA A 84 23.91 -1.03 5.70
C ALA A 84 22.75 -0.07 5.41
N LYS A 85 22.88 1.23 5.73
CA LYS A 85 21.91 2.25 5.36
C LYS A 85 21.71 2.33 3.86
N ILE A 86 22.81 2.46 3.10
CA ILE A 86 22.76 2.60 1.64
C ILE A 86 22.12 1.36 1.01
N THR A 87 22.60 0.17 1.39
CA THR A 87 22.05 -1.10 0.87
C THR A 87 20.56 -1.21 1.14
N LEU A 88 20.12 -0.95 2.37
CA LEU A 88 18.72 -1.03 2.74
C LEU A 88 17.88 0.04 2.03
N SER A 89 18.40 1.26 1.86
CA SER A 89 17.71 2.32 1.12
C SER A 89 17.50 1.94 -0.34
N VAL A 90 18.49 1.34 -0.99
CA VAL A 90 18.39 0.85 -2.38
C VAL A 90 17.35 -0.27 -2.49
N LEU A 91 17.40 -1.25 -1.58
CA LEU A 91 16.43 -2.36 -1.57
C LEU A 91 14.99 -1.87 -1.37
N ILE A 92 14.78 -0.92 -0.45
CA ILE A 92 13.46 -0.32 -0.22
C ILE A 92 13.01 0.45 -1.46
N ALA A 93 13.89 1.21 -2.12
CA ALA A 93 13.56 1.92 -3.34
C ALA A 93 13.09 0.97 -4.46
N PHE A 94 13.79 -0.14 -4.68
CA PHE A 94 13.35 -1.17 -5.64
C PHE A 94 12.00 -1.79 -5.26
N ALA A 95 11.79 -2.11 -3.99
CA ALA A 95 10.52 -2.64 -3.52
C ALA A 95 9.36 -1.66 -3.74
N MET A 96 9.58 -0.36 -3.48
CA MET A 96 8.59 0.69 -3.71
C MET A 96 8.30 0.89 -5.20
N MET A 97 9.31 0.81 -6.07
CA MET A 97 9.10 0.83 -7.53
C MET A 97 8.18 -0.31 -7.98
N GLY A 98 8.39 -1.53 -7.47
CA GLY A 98 7.51 -2.67 -7.73
C GLY A 98 6.07 -2.43 -7.27
N THR A 99 5.90 -1.83 -6.09
CA THR A 99 4.58 -1.48 -5.56
C THR A 99 3.87 -0.45 -6.45
N VAL A 100 4.57 0.61 -6.87
CA VAL A 100 4.01 1.64 -7.77
C VAL A 100 3.65 1.02 -9.13
N ALA A 101 4.52 0.19 -9.71
CA ALA A 101 4.25 -0.50 -10.96
C ALA A 101 2.99 -1.37 -10.87
N SER A 102 2.81 -2.10 -9.77
CA SER A 102 1.61 -2.93 -9.57
C SER A 102 0.32 -2.09 -9.44
N GLN A 103 0.37 -0.91 -8.83
CA GLN A 103 -0.76 0.01 -8.73
C GLN A 103 -1.12 0.60 -10.10
N VAL A 104 -0.12 1.00 -10.90
CA VAL A 104 -0.34 1.48 -12.27
C VAL A 104 -0.98 0.38 -13.13
N THR A 105 -0.47 -0.85 -13.04
CA THR A 105 -1.00 -2.01 -13.76
C THR A 105 -2.46 -2.28 -13.39
N ALA A 106 -2.79 -2.29 -12.11
CA ALA A 106 -4.17 -2.49 -11.64
C ALA A 106 -5.11 -1.39 -12.15
N THR A 107 -4.70 -0.13 -12.04
CA THR A 107 -5.49 1.02 -12.51
C THR A 107 -5.66 1.00 -14.03
N ALA A 108 -4.60 0.71 -14.78
CA ALA A 108 -4.65 0.60 -16.25
C ALA A 108 -5.61 -0.51 -16.69
N THR A 109 -5.61 -1.64 -15.98
CA THR A 109 -6.53 -2.74 -16.24
C THR A 109 -7.99 -2.32 -16.04
N ILE A 110 -8.28 -1.62 -14.94
CA ILE A 110 -9.63 -1.09 -14.67
C ILE A 110 -10.06 -0.10 -15.75
N ILE A 111 -9.18 0.86 -16.10
CA ILE A 111 -9.48 1.85 -17.15
C ILE A 111 -9.77 1.15 -18.48
N ARG A 112 -8.99 0.14 -18.85
CA ARG A 112 -9.24 -0.66 -20.06
C ARG A 112 -10.57 -1.41 -19.99
N MET A 113 -10.90 -2.02 -18.83
CA MET A 113 -12.14 -2.78 -18.67
C MET A 113 -13.39 -1.89 -18.77
N LEU A 114 -13.34 -0.69 -18.19
CA LEU A 114 -14.46 0.25 -18.19
C LEU A 114 -14.52 1.12 -19.46
N GLY A 115 -13.39 1.41 -20.05
CA GLY A 115 -13.25 2.33 -21.17
C GLY A 115 -12.92 1.66 -22.50
N GLY A 116 -12.90 0.33 -22.58
CA GLY A 116 -12.58 -0.41 -23.79
C GLY A 116 -13.54 -0.14 -24.95
N GLU A 117 -14.82 0.07 -24.68
CA GLU A 117 -15.84 0.46 -25.66
C GLU A 117 -15.58 1.86 -26.25
N PHE A 118 -14.87 2.71 -25.53
CA PHE A 118 -14.44 4.06 -25.97
C PHE A 118 -13.05 4.05 -26.62
N GLY A 119 -12.48 2.88 -26.91
CA GLY A 119 -11.16 2.72 -27.55
C GLY A 119 -9.97 2.95 -26.62
N LEU A 120 -10.16 2.93 -25.29
CA LEU A 120 -9.07 3.07 -24.33
C LEU A 120 -8.26 1.78 -24.24
N SER A 121 -7.02 1.85 -24.71
CA SER A 121 -6.08 0.73 -24.60
C SER A 121 -5.47 0.65 -23.20
N TYR A 122 -4.82 -0.47 -22.90
CA TYR A 122 -4.09 -0.65 -21.65
C TYR A 122 -2.98 0.39 -21.48
N GLU A 123 -2.25 0.69 -22.54
CA GLU A 123 -1.15 1.67 -22.55
C GLU A 123 -1.67 3.09 -22.25
N MET A 124 -2.80 3.46 -22.83
CA MET A 124 -3.46 4.73 -22.53
C MET A 124 -3.89 4.79 -21.06
N GLY A 125 -4.46 3.70 -20.55
CA GLY A 125 -4.82 3.58 -19.13
C GLY A 125 -3.61 3.71 -18.21
N ALA A 126 -2.48 3.07 -18.56
CA ALA A 126 -1.24 3.18 -17.79
C ALA A 126 -0.66 4.59 -17.82
N LEU A 127 -0.70 5.26 -18.98
CA LEU A 127 -0.25 6.66 -19.10
C LEU A 127 -1.11 7.60 -18.25
N ILE A 128 -2.42 7.48 -18.35
CA ILE A 128 -3.37 8.29 -17.57
C ILE A 128 -3.12 8.07 -16.06
N ALA A 129 -3.04 6.82 -15.62
CA ALA A 129 -2.79 6.49 -14.23
C ALA A 129 -1.46 7.10 -13.73
N THR A 130 -0.40 6.97 -14.52
CA THR A 130 0.93 7.49 -14.16
C THR A 130 0.91 9.02 -14.02
N VAL A 131 0.32 9.72 -14.99
CA VAL A 131 0.22 11.19 -14.97
C VAL A 131 -0.60 11.66 -13.76
N VAL A 132 -1.76 11.04 -13.51
CA VAL A 132 -2.61 11.37 -12.37
C VAL A 132 -1.87 11.14 -11.05
N PHE A 133 -1.16 10.01 -10.89
CA PHE A 133 -0.39 9.74 -9.68
C PHE A 133 0.76 10.73 -9.48
N MET A 134 1.47 11.11 -10.55
CA MET A 134 2.54 12.11 -10.47
C MET A 134 2.01 13.48 -10.05
N VAL A 135 0.97 13.96 -10.72
CA VAL A 135 0.36 15.27 -10.41
C VAL A 135 -0.19 15.29 -9.00
N TYR A 136 -0.94 14.26 -8.63
CA TYR A 136 -1.51 14.13 -7.29
C TYR A 136 -0.42 14.12 -6.21
N THR A 137 0.62 13.30 -6.36
CA THR A 137 1.70 13.20 -5.36
C THR A 137 2.50 14.49 -5.27
N ALA A 138 2.77 15.15 -6.41
CA ALA A 138 3.50 16.41 -6.44
C ALA A 138 2.74 17.57 -5.79
N THR A 139 1.41 17.61 -5.95
CA THR A 139 0.58 18.70 -5.43
C THR A 139 0.15 18.51 -3.98
N SER A 140 -0.18 17.28 -3.59
CA SER A 140 -0.78 16.99 -2.28
C SER A 140 0.26 16.75 -1.17
N GLY A 141 1.47 16.33 -1.53
CA GLY A 141 2.48 15.95 -0.54
C GLY A 141 2.02 14.82 0.40
N LEU A 142 2.73 14.65 1.51
CA LEU A 142 2.46 13.56 2.47
C LEU A 142 1.07 13.68 3.14
N PHE A 143 0.63 14.91 3.42
CA PHE A 143 -0.67 15.11 4.07
C PHE A 143 -1.83 14.70 3.17
N GLY A 144 -1.79 15.09 1.90
CA GLY A 144 -2.84 14.71 0.94
C GLY A 144 -2.91 13.20 0.73
N VAL A 145 -1.76 12.51 0.67
CA VAL A 145 -1.71 11.05 0.58
C VAL A 145 -2.41 10.40 1.77
N ILE A 146 -2.12 10.83 2.98
CA ILE A 146 -2.74 10.28 4.20
C ILE A 146 -4.26 10.48 4.21
N TYR A 147 -4.75 11.65 3.80
CA TYR A 147 -6.21 11.89 3.73
C TYR A 147 -6.91 11.01 2.69
N THR A 148 -6.28 10.82 1.53
CA THR A 148 -6.84 9.92 0.52
C THR A 148 -6.79 8.46 0.94
N ASP A 149 -5.76 8.04 1.67
CA ASP A 149 -5.68 6.70 2.24
C ASP A 149 -6.82 6.44 3.23
N VAL A 150 -7.13 7.41 4.10
CA VAL A 150 -8.28 7.31 5.01
C VAL A 150 -9.58 7.17 4.23
N PHE A 151 -9.78 7.98 3.18
CA PHE A 151 -10.95 7.88 2.32
C PHE A 151 -11.02 6.51 1.62
N GLN A 152 -9.92 6.03 1.05
CA GLN A 152 -9.83 4.70 0.44
C GLN A 152 -10.14 3.59 1.44
N PHE A 153 -9.66 3.69 2.67
CA PHE A 153 -9.95 2.72 3.73
C PHE A 153 -11.44 2.64 4.06
N VAL A 154 -12.12 3.79 4.19
CA VAL A 154 -13.57 3.84 4.41
C VAL A 154 -14.32 3.20 3.24
N MET A 155 -13.97 3.57 2.00
CA MET A 155 -14.58 3.00 0.79
C MET A 155 -14.36 1.49 0.70
N LEU A 156 -13.17 1.02 1.08
CA LEU A 156 -12.84 -0.41 1.10
C LEU A 156 -13.68 -1.19 2.10
N ILE A 157 -13.87 -0.65 3.31
CA ILE A 157 -14.76 -1.26 4.32
C ILE A 157 -16.18 -1.34 3.80
N LEU A 158 -16.71 -0.24 3.25
CA LEU A 158 -18.06 -0.21 2.68
C LEU A 158 -18.23 -1.24 1.56
N PHE A 159 -17.24 -1.33 0.66
CA PHE A 159 -17.28 -2.26 -0.46
C PHE A 159 -17.23 -3.72 0.01
N VAL A 160 -16.26 -4.07 0.85
CA VAL A 160 -16.02 -5.46 1.28
C VAL A 160 -17.13 -5.96 2.21
N TYR A 161 -17.59 -5.13 3.15
CA TYR A 161 -18.52 -5.59 4.19
C TYR A 161 -20.00 -5.34 3.86
N ILE A 162 -20.32 -4.46 2.92
CA ILE A 162 -21.69 -4.14 2.56
C ILE A 162 -22.04 -4.63 1.15
N LEU A 163 -21.24 -4.20 0.13
CA LEU A 163 -21.61 -4.50 -1.27
C LEU A 163 -21.37 -5.96 -1.66
N ILE A 164 -20.23 -6.56 -1.25
CA ILE A 164 -19.97 -7.97 -1.62
C ILE A 164 -20.98 -8.93 -0.99
N PRO A 165 -21.28 -8.86 0.32
CA PRO A 165 -22.31 -9.72 0.91
C PRO A 165 -23.69 -9.50 0.31
N SER A 166 -24.09 -8.25 0.01
CA SER A 166 -25.39 -7.97 -0.60
C SER A 166 -25.50 -8.54 -2.02
N ALA A 167 -24.42 -8.51 -2.80
CA ALA A 167 -24.39 -9.08 -4.14
C ALA A 167 -24.43 -10.62 -4.14
N SER A 168 -24.00 -11.27 -3.07
CA SER A 168 -24.04 -12.73 -2.94
C SER A 168 -25.41 -13.28 -2.50
N LEU A 169 -26.34 -12.39 -2.11
CA LEU A 169 -27.70 -12.75 -1.69
C LEU A 169 -28.73 -12.65 -2.83
N VAL A 170 -28.31 -12.18 -4.00
CA VAL A 170 -29.11 -12.11 -5.24
C VAL A 170 -28.68 -13.20 -6.19
#